data_1bced0b4be3729e45e2d33043a81d496
#
_entry.id   1bced0b4be3729e45e2d33043a81d496
#
_cell.length_a   1.000
_cell.length_b   1.000
_cell.length_c   1.000
_cell.angle_alpha   90.00
_cell.angle_beta   90.00
_cell.angle_gamma   90.00
#
_symmetry.space_group_name_H-M   'P 1'
#
loop_
_entity.id
_entity.type
_entity.pdbx_description
1 polymer ?
#
loop_
_entity_poly.entity_id
_entity_poly.type
_entity_poly.pdbx_seq_one_letter_code
_entity_poly.pdbx_strand_id
1 'polypeptide(L)'
;MALGMGRRAFLRSGTVGVTGLALAGPLAGLAGCQPGNGYGAIAPVADRTTGLPLLKLPAGFSYQSMGWSGDLMDDGTPTPDRHDGMAVVDVRRHRGGADELVLIRNHERGPILAGQALPVVGAGQAPVYDGFTVPGALDGLGGGTTALSFSRGRLTGSQATLGGTLVNCCGGPTPWGSWLSCEEIVLKGTEVGAKDHGFVFEVPAPHRGPASAVPITAMGLMRHEAAAVDPATGHVYLTEDNGPAAGVYRFRPARRPRRVGDLERGGVLEMLKVAGVDNADLRRPTQGESFTVEWVEIADPTAGPEAFVSPGLGFPDILGAGRSGPFLQGEALGGATFSRGEGCWHDGGVVYFTDTDAGPVGKGVVWALRLPGPHGHRLATLTAVFVSQSEEAADNPDNITVSPRGGLLVCEDGGGQVVGGTRNFGPRLVGINRRGGSFVFAENDIVIDGALPDRPSIVPGDYRGIEFCGATFSPSGRYLFVNVQIPGVTFAIEGPWRRGIL
;
A
#
# COMPACT_ATOMS: atom_id res chain seq x y z
N MET A 1 6.23 -23.56 -16.80
CA MET A 1 5.06 -23.10 -16.06
C MET A 1 5.46 -22.95 -14.61
N ALA A 2 5.81 -21.77 -14.19
CA ALA A 2 6.04 -21.45 -12.78
C ALA A 2 5.11 -20.30 -12.47
N LEU A 3 4.03 -20.59 -11.74
CA LEU A 3 3.20 -19.60 -11.11
C LEU A 3 4.08 -18.85 -10.12
N GLY A 4 4.30 -17.57 -10.35
CA GLY A 4 5.03 -16.71 -9.42
C GLY A 4 4.28 -16.66 -8.09
N MET A 5 4.75 -17.41 -7.11
CA MET A 5 4.34 -17.25 -5.73
C MET A 5 4.78 -15.87 -5.27
N GLY A 6 3.89 -15.16 -4.59
CA GLY A 6 4.19 -13.87 -4.00
C GLY A 6 5.47 -13.95 -3.15
N ARG A 7 6.23 -12.88 -3.12
CA ARG A 7 7.57 -12.74 -2.51
C ARG A 7 7.69 -13.33 -1.10
N ARG A 8 6.61 -13.45 -0.36
CA ARG A 8 6.59 -13.82 1.07
C ARG A 8 6.37 -15.30 1.36
N ALA A 9 5.92 -16.09 0.38
CA ALA A 9 5.73 -17.54 0.58
C ALA A 9 7.04 -18.35 0.59
N PHE A 10 8.18 -17.77 0.16
CA PHE A 10 9.44 -18.49 -0.01
C PHE A 10 10.29 -18.63 1.27
N LEU A 11 10.01 -17.87 2.35
CA LEU A 11 10.85 -17.83 3.56
C LEU A 11 10.41 -18.76 4.70
N ARG A 12 9.40 -19.64 4.49
CA ARG A 12 8.91 -20.54 5.54
C ARG A 12 9.26 -22.03 5.30
N SER A 13 10.52 -22.37 5.14
CA SER A 13 10.96 -23.78 5.18
C SER A 13 12.12 -23.95 6.14
N GLY A 14 11.81 -24.34 7.37
CA GLY A 14 12.80 -24.91 8.31
C GLY A 14 12.50 -24.64 9.78
N THR A 15 11.86 -25.53 10.50
CA THR A 15 12.44 -26.29 11.62
C THR A 15 11.39 -27.03 12.46
N VAL A 16 11.51 -28.31 12.50
CA VAL A 16 11.54 -29.35 13.57
C VAL A 16 10.63 -29.17 14.81
N GLY A 17 9.83 -30.20 15.02
CA GLY A 17 8.83 -30.43 16.03
C GLY A 17 9.31 -30.63 17.48
N VAL A 18 8.33 -30.50 18.36
CA VAL A 18 8.24 -31.19 19.66
C VAL A 18 6.79 -31.60 19.91
N THR A 19 6.60 -32.88 20.18
CA THR A 19 5.34 -33.54 20.53
C THR A 19 4.85 -33.16 21.92
N GLY A 20 3.58 -32.77 22.03
CA GLY A 20 2.86 -32.69 23.29
C GLY A 20 1.39 -33.06 23.09
N LEU A 21 0.99 -34.25 23.60
CA LEU A 21 -0.41 -34.65 23.67
C LEU A 21 -1.18 -33.72 24.61
N ALA A 22 -2.32 -33.19 24.15
CA ALA A 22 -3.38 -32.70 25.03
C ALA A 22 -4.76 -32.94 24.39
N LEU A 23 -5.64 -33.41 25.22
CA LEU A 23 -6.98 -33.95 25.01
C LEU A 23 -7.92 -32.99 24.28
N ALA A 24 -8.59 -33.52 23.28
CA ALA A 24 -9.63 -32.87 22.54
C ALA A 24 -10.96 -32.89 23.34
N GLY A 25 -11.53 -31.70 23.54
CA GLY A 25 -12.96 -31.51 23.83
C GLY A 25 -13.53 -30.49 22.83
N PRO A 26 -14.80 -30.68 22.39
CA PRO A 26 -15.37 -29.82 21.37
C PRO A 26 -15.80 -28.49 21.97
N LEU A 27 -15.04 -27.42 21.76
CA LEU A 27 -15.49 -26.02 21.93
C LEU A 27 -15.77 -25.44 20.54
N ALA A 28 -16.85 -25.94 19.92
CA ALA A 28 -17.48 -25.21 18.83
C ALA A 28 -18.21 -24.00 19.41
N GLY A 29 -17.92 -22.81 18.88
CA GLY A 29 -18.77 -21.66 18.93
C GLY A 29 -18.68 -20.75 20.16
N LEU A 30 -17.53 -20.08 20.33
CA LEU A 30 -17.51 -18.72 20.88
C LEU A 30 -16.69 -17.86 19.92
N ALA A 31 -17.31 -17.49 18.79
CA ALA A 31 -16.92 -16.28 18.09
C ALA A 31 -17.11 -15.16 19.13
N GLY A 32 -16.04 -14.78 19.80
CA GLY A 32 -16.05 -13.73 20.80
C GLY A 32 -16.58 -12.47 20.15
N CYS A 33 -17.78 -12.03 20.55
CA CYS A 33 -18.25 -10.69 20.32
C CYS A 33 -17.21 -9.76 20.92
N GLN A 34 -16.25 -9.29 20.12
CA GLN A 34 -15.36 -8.21 20.50
C GLN A 34 -16.25 -6.98 20.74
N PRO A 35 -16.30 -6.45 21.98
CA PRO A 35 -17.13 -5.26 22.23
C PRO A 35 -16.58 -4.09 21.45
N GLY A 36 -17.27 -3.66 20.35
CA GLY A 36 -16.96 -2.38 19.75
C GLY A 36 -16.85 -2.27 18.24
N ASN A 37 -16.98 -3.34 17.44
CA ASN A 37 -16.89 -3.20 15.98
C ASN A 37 -18.23 -2.74 15.33
N GLY A 38 -19.36 -3.03 15.93
CA GLY A 38 -20.66 -2.58 15.45
C GLY A 38 -21.20 -3.23 14.18
N TYR A 39 -20.40 -4.05 13.47
CA TYR A 39 -20.78 -4.60 12.16
C TYR A 39 -21.22 -6.07 12.22
N GLY A 40 -20.77 -6.86 13.18
CA GLY A 40 -21.10 -8.28 13.35
C GLY A 40 -20.23 -9.22 12.50
N ALA A 41 -20.68 -10.47 12.39
CA ALA A 41 -19.98 -11.52 11.66
C ALA A 41 -19.99 -11.26 10.15
N ILE A 42 -18.91 -11.66 9.46
CA ILE A 42 -18.79 -11.61 8.01
C ILE A 42 -19.29 -12.91 7.38
N ALA A 43 -19.85 -12.81 6.17
CA ALA A 43 -20.31 -13.96 5.37
C ALA A 43 -20.10 -13.64 3.87
N PRO A 44 -20.04 -14.65 2.99
CA PRO A 44 -19.96 -14.45 1.56
C PRO A 44 -21.11 -13.57 1.05
N VAL A 45 -20.77 -12.56 0.24
CA VAL A 45 -21.70 -11.62 -0.39
C VAL A 45 -21.51 -11.67 -1.89
N ALA A 46 -22.59 -11.76 -2.66
CA ALA A 46 -22.51 -11.75 -4.11
C ALA A 46 -22.10 -10.35 -4.63
N ASP A 47 -21.11 -10.32 -5.52
CA ASP A 47 -20.73 -9.13 -6.26
C ASP A 47 -21.85 -8.69 -7.21
N ARG A 48 -22.18 -7.40 -7.20
CA ARG A 48 -23.25 -6.85 -8.06
C ARG A 48 -22.90 -6.86 -9.55
N THR A 49 -21.62 -6.96 -9.89
CA THR A 49 -21.15 -6.96 -11.29
C THR A 49 -21.13 -8.36 -11.88
N THR A 50 -20.60 -9.34 -11.15
CA THR A 50 -20.39 -10.71 -11.67
C THR A 50 -21.35 -11.73 -11.09
N GLY A 51 -21.98 -11.44 -9.95
CA GLY A 51 -22.79 -12.39 -9.18
C GLY A 51 -21.97 -13.39 -8.34
N LEU A 52 -20.65 -13.39 -8.47
CA LEU A 52 -19.76 -14.28 -7.73
C LEU A 52 -19.55 -13.78 -6.28
N PRO A 53 -19.42 -14.69 -5.30
CA PRO A 53 -19.11 -14.33 -3.92
C PRO A 53 -17.59 -14.10 -3.76
N LEU A 54 -17.14 -12.89 -4.08
CA LEU A 54 -15.70 -12.55 -4.10
C LEU A 54 -15.19 -12.02 -2.76
N LEU A 55 -16.08 -11.55 -1.89
CA LEU A 55 -15.76 -11.01 -0.56
C LEU A 55 -16.72 -11.55 0.49
N LYS A 56 -16.20 -11.76 1.72
CA LYS A 56 -17.04 -11.89 2.92
C LYS A 56 -17.17 -10.52 3.57
N LEU A 57 -18.39 -10.10 3.89
CA LEU A 57 -18.73 -8.83 4.50
C LEU A 57 -19.77 -8.97 5.60
N PRO A 58 -19.89 -8.01 6.54
CA PRO A 58 -20.95 -7.99 7.52
C PRO A 58 -22.33 -7.77 6.88
N ALA A 59 -23.38 -8.22 7.59
CA ALA A 59 -24.76 -8.07 7.11
C ALA A 59 -25.14 -6.60 6.82
N GLY A 60 -25.75 -6.39 5.66
CA GLY A 60 -26.20 -5.07 5.16
C GLY A 60 -25.16 -4.32 4.36
N PHE A 61 -23.94 -4.82 4.25
CA PHE A 61 -22.96 -4.34 3.28
C PHE A 61 -23.15 -5.03 1.93
N SER A 62 -22.76 -4.34 0.88
CA SER A 62 -22.76 -4.83 -0.49
C SER A 62 -21.63 -4.17 -1.27
N TYR A 63 -21.26 -4.75 -2.40
CA TYR A 63 -20.16 -4.24 -3.21
C TYR A 63 -20.36 -4.51 -4.70
N GLN A 64 -19.55 -3.86 -5.49
CA GLN A 64 -19.38 -4.15 -6.90
C GLN A 64 -17.90 -4.21 -7.25
N SER A 65 -17.53 -5.15 -8.09
CA SER A 65 -16.20 -5.23 -8.68
C SER A 65 -16.11 -4.36 -9.93
N MET A 66 -14.93 -3.80 -10.21
CA MET A 66 -14.68 -2.94 -11.35
C MET A 66 -13.19 -2.89 -11.72
N GLY A 67 -12.87 -2.44 -12.93
CA GLY A 67 -11.49 -2.21 -13.38
C GLY A 67 -10.62 -3.44 -13.21
N TRP A 68 -11.13 -4.59 -13.64
CA TRP A 68 -10.41 -5.85 -13.62
C TRP A 68 -9.20 -5.80 -14.56
N SER A 69 -8.15 -6.55 -14.24
CA SER A 69 -7.04 -6.75 -15.15
C SER A 69 -7.52 -7.25 -16.52
N GLY A 70 -7.07 -6.57 -17.57
CA GLY A 70 -7.48 -6.85 -18.96
C GLY A 70 -8.77 -6.16 -19.41
N ASP A 71 -9.59 -5.59 -18.50
CA ASP A 71 -10.72 -4.74 -18.93
C ASP A 71 -10.19 -3.57 -19.77
N LEU A 72 -10.84 -3.28 -20.90
CA LEU A 72 -10.41 -2.21 -21.79
C LEU A 72 -10.68 -0.83 -21.15
N MET A 73 -9.66 0.01 -21.12
CA MET A 73 -9.75 1.40 -20.64
C MET A 73 -10.15 2.35 -21.77
N ASP A 74 -10.52 3.60 -21.42
CA ASP A 74 -10.97 4.63 -22.38
C ASP A 74 -9.88 5.04 -23.37
N ASP A 75 -8.61 4.89 -23.00
CA ASP A 75 -7.45 5.13 -23.85
C ASP A 75 -7.16 3.99 -24.86
N GLY A 76 -7.98 2.94 -24.84
CA GLY A 76 -7.86 1.78 -25.73
C GLY A 76 -6.84 0.74 -25.26
N THR A 77 -6.20 0.93 -24.11
CA THR A 77 -5.27 -0.04 -23.54
C THR A 77 -5.97 -0.95 -22.52
N PRO A 78 -5.53 -2.21 -22.35
CA PRO A 78 -6.07 -3.06 -21.29
C PRO A 78 -5.59 -2.59 -19.91
N THR A 79 -6.45 -2.72 -18.90
CA THR A 79 -6.11 -2.48 -17.51
C THR A 79 -4.96 -3.40 -17.08
N PRO A 80 -3.84 -2.87 -16.57
CA PRO A 80 -2.74 -3.69 -16.07
C PRO A 80 -3.14 -4.54 -14.85
N ASP A 81 -2.42 -5.62 -14.62
CA ASP A 81 -2.55 -6.44 -13.41
C ASP A 81 -1.80 -5.84 -12.20
N ARG A 82 -1.71 -6.59 -11.11
CA ARG A 82 -1.03 -6.22 -9.86
C ARG A 82 -1.47 -4.85 -9.37
N HIS A 83 -2.77 -4.73 -9.13
CA HIS A 83 -3.35 -3.56 -8.50
C HIS A 83 -2.78 -3.39 -7.11
N ASP A 84 -2.42 -2.15 -6.76
CA ASP A 84 -1.86 -1.86 -5.46
C ASP A 84 -2.40 -0.54 -4.89
N GLY A 85 -1.57 0.27 -4.21
CA GLY A 85 -1.95 1.50 -3.54
C GLY A 85 -2.87 2.39 -4.37
N MET A 86 -3.90 2.90 -3.72
CA MET A 86 -4.92 3.71 -4.38
C MET A 86 -5.53 4.73 -3.41
N ALA A 87 -5.88 5.90 -3.92
CA ALA A 87 -6.75 6.81 -3.19
C ALA A 87 -7.70 7.60 -4.08
N VAL A 88 -8.78 8.11 -3.47
CA VAL A 88 -9.57 9.19 -4.05
C VAL A 88 -8.74 10.46 -3.95
N VAL A 89 -8.22 10.95 -5.08
CA VAL A 89 -7.33 12.12 -5.14
C VAL A 89 -8.08 13.42 -5.43
N ASP A 90 -9.26 13.33 -6.06
CA ASP A 90 -10.06 14.51 -6.38
C ASP A 90 -11.56 14.21 -6.46
N VAL A 91 -12.36 15.26 -6.33
CA VAL A 91 -13.82 15.21 -6.50
C VAL A 91 -14.24 16.27 -7.49
N ARG A 92 -14.64 15.85 -8.69
CA ARG A 92 -15.19 16.76 -9.70
C ARG A 92 -16.68 16.98 -9.46
N ARG A 93 -17.04 18.22 -9.17
CA ARG A 93 -18.43 18.61 -8.96
C ARG A 93 -19.05 19.03 -10.29
N HIS A 94 -20.14 18.36 -10.66
CA HIS A 94 -20.91 18.70 -11.85
C HIS A 94 -22.16 19.52 -11.49
N ARG A 95 -22.32 20.70 -12.11
CA ARG A 95 -23.54 21.52 -11.90
C ARG A 95 -24.78 20.72 -12.34
N GLY A 96 -25.66 20.42 -11.37
CA GLY A 96 -26.90 19.65 -11.62
C GLY A 96 -26.70 18.16 -11.86
N GLY A 97 -25.50 17.64 -11.68
CA GLY A 97 -25.14 16.22 -11.79
C GLY A 97 -24.64 15.61 -10.49
N ALA A 98 -24.36 14.30 -10.52
CA ALA A 98 -23.68 13.65 -9.42
C ALA A 98 -22.18 13.97 -9.46
N ASP A 99 -21.56 14.09 -8.28
CA ASP A 99 -20.12 14.23 -8.16
C ASP A 99 -19.39 13.01 -8.75
N GLU A 100 -18.25 13.25 -9.36
CA GLU A 100 -17.34 12.23 -9.86
C GLU A 100 -16.12 12.15 -8.93
N LEU A 101 -15.89 10.98 -8.39
CA LEU A 101 -14.69 10.65 -7.63
C LEU A 101 -13.60 10.23 -8.60
N VAL A 102 -12.42 10.82 -8.48
CA VAL A 102 -11.24 10.44 -9.27
C VAL A 102 -10.26 9.73 -8.35
N LEU A 103 -9.99 8.45 -8.68
CA LEU A 103 -9.02 7.64 -7.98
C LEU A 103 -7.78 7.48 -8.86
N ILE A 104 -6.60 7.41 -8.24
CA ILE A 104 -5.37 6.94 -8.88
C ILE A 104 -4.97 5.65 -8.18
N ARG A 105 -4.61 4.65 -9.00
CA ARG A 105 -4.24 3.31 -8.57
C ARG A 105 -2.89 2.93 -9.13
N ASN A 106 -2.01 2.40 -8.30
CA ASN A 106 -0.72 1.85 -8.66
C ASN A 106 -0.83 0.45 -9.25
N HIS A 107 0.21 0.06 -9.98
CA HIS A 107 0.43 -1.30 -10.47
C HIS A 107 1.84 -1.75 -10.08
N GLU A 108 1.93 -2.62 -9.08
CA GLU A 108 3.18 -3.15 -8.54
C GLU A 108 3.79 -4.18 -9.48
N ARG A 109 4.33 -3.70 -10.59
CA ARG A 109 4.90 -4.56 -11.63
C ARG A 109 6.40 -4.34 -11.78
N GLY A 110 7.11 -5.46 -11.86
CA GLY A 110 8.51 -5.47 -12.22
C GLY A 110 8.73 -5.35 -13.75
N PRO A 111 9.96 -5.67 -14.22
CA PRO A 111 10.27 -5.73 -15.65
C PRO A 111 9.39 -6.72 -16.40
N ILE A 112 9.02 -6.41 -17.65
CA ILE A 112 8.25 -7.26 -18.55
C ILE A 112 9.22 -8.12 -19.35
N LEU A 113 9.24 -9.42 -19.09
CA LEU A 113 10.06 -10.36 -19.84
C LEU A 113 9.53 -10.52 -21.28
N ALA A 114 10.43 -10.68 -22.24
CA ALA A 114 10.08 -10.84 -23.66
C ALA A 114 9.09 -11.99 -23.87
N GLY A 115 8.02 -11.69 -24.61
CA GLY A 115 6.95 -12.64 -24.91
C GLY A 115 5.91 -12.81 -23.79
N GLN A 116 5.99 -12.05 -22.71
CA GLN A 116 4.91 -12.01 -21.72
C GLN A 116 3.74 -11.19 -22.27
N ALA A 117 2.58 -11.83 -22.41
CA ALA A 117 1.35 -11.17 -22.84
C ALA A 117 0.67 -10.40 -21.69
N LEU A 118 1.44 -9.61 -20.96
CA LEU A 118 0.91 -8.78 -19.87
C LEU A 118 0.68 -7.35 -20.34
N PRO A 119 -0.40 -6.69 -19.89
CA PRO A 119 -0.63 -5.29 -20.19
C PRO A 119 0.53 -4.43 -19.66
N VAL A 120 0.99 -3.47 -20.45
CA VAL A 120 2.05 -2.53 -20.09
C VAL A 120 1.42 -1.17 -19.82
N VAL A 121 1.68 -0.58 -18.66
CA VAL A 121 1.21 0.77 -18.33
C VAL A 121 1.93 1.78 -19.23
N GLY A 122 1.19 2.75 -19.79
CA GLY A 122 1.75 3.81 -20.61
C GLY A 122 1.94 3.45 -22.09
N ALA A 123 1.55 2.26 -22.52
CA ALA A 123 1.50 1.95 -23.95
C ALA A 123 0.47 2.86 -24.65
N GLY A 124 0.93 3.93 -25.27
CA GLY A 124 0.16 4.82 -26.13
C GLY A 124 0.03 6.26 -25.70
N GLN A 125 -0.51 6.62 -24.53
CA GLN A 125 -0.86 8.01 -24.18
C GLN A 125 -0.33 8.53 -22.85
N ALA A 126 -0.06 7.67 -21.87
CA ALA A 126 0.49 8.10 -20.58
C ALA A 126 1.97 8.51 -20.72
N PRO A 127 2.44 9.53 -19.97
CA PRO A 127 3.86 9.82 -19.86
C PRO A 127 4.63 8.61 -19.33
N VAL A 128 5.83 8.39 -19.89
CA VAL A 128 6.70 7.26 -19.54
C VAL A 128 7.98 7.81 -18.92
N TYR A 129 8.34 7.31 -17.72
CA TYR A 129 9.57 7.70 -17.07
C TYR A 129 10.78 7.06 -17.74
N ASP A 130 10.81 5.74 -17.81
CA ASP A 130 11.90 4.97 -18.43
C ASP A 130 11.35 4.02 -19.50
N GLY A 131 11.80 4.20 -20.73
CA GLY A 131 11.49 3.34 -21.88
C GLY A 131 12.50 2.22 -22.09
N PHE A 132 13.23 1.80 -21.06
CA PHE A 132 14.26 0.79 -21.15
C PHE A 132 13.70 -0.55 -21.64
N THR A 133 14.36 -1.13 -22.64
CA THR A 133 14.09 -2.46 -23.19
C THR A 133 15.38 -3.21 -23.44
N VAL A 134 15.33 -4.55 -23.45
CA VAL A 134 16.45 -5.40 -23.86
C VAL A 134 15.94 -6.34 -24.93
N PRO A 135 16.37 -6.21 -26.21
CA PRO A 135 15.88 -7.04 -27.29
C PRO A 135 15.97 -8.52 -26.99
N GLY A 136 14.85 -9.23 -27.08
CA GLY A 136 14.72 -10.66 -26.82
C GLY A 136 14.78 -11.07 -25.34
N ALA A 137 14.87 -10.11 -24.40
CA ALA A 137 14.88 -10.38 -22.97
C ALA A 137 13.84 -9.55 -22.20
N LEU A 138 13.71 -8.26 -22.48
CA LEU A 138 12.80 -7.37 -21.78
C LEU A 138 12.01 -6.49 -22.77
N ASP A 139 10.69 -6.54 -22.70
CA ASP A 139 9.80 -5.73 -23.53
C ASP A 139 9.48 -4.35 -22.92
N GLY A 140 9.91 -4.09 -21.68
CA GLY A 140 9.77 -2.82 -20.99
C GLY A 140 9.71 -2.93 -19.48
N LEU A 141 9.40 -1.80 -18.83
CA LEU A 141 9.18 -1.68 -17.39
C LEU A 141 7.68 -1.63 -17.13
N GLY A 142 7.20 -2.48 -16.22
CA GLY A 142 5.77 -2.75 -16.10
C GLY A 142 5.03 -1.90 -15.08
N GLY A 143 5.74 -1.16 -14.22
CA GLY A 143 5.14 -0.32 -13.20
C GLY A 143 4.49 0.94 -13.77
N GLY A 144 3.63 1.55 -12.98
CA GLY A 144 2.92 2.78 -13.31
C GLY A 144 1.59 2.93 -12.59
N THR A 145 0.73 3.81 -13.12
CA THR A 145 -0.54 4.14 -12.51
C THR A 145 -1.69 4.22 -13.51
N THR A 146 -2.91 3.94 -13.03
CA THR A 146 -4.16 4.19 -13.78
C THR A 146 -5.09 5.09 -12.98
N ALA A 147 -5.85 5.94 -13.67
CA ALA A 147 -6.94 6.70 -13.09
C ALA A 147 -8.27 5.97 -13.29
N LEU A 148 -9.13 6.06 -12.28
CA LEU A 148 -10.50 5.53 -12.29
C LEU A 148 -11.46 6.68 -11.98
N SER A 149 -12.46 6.89 -12.83
CA SER A 149 -13.58 7.81 -12.60
C SER A 149 -14.77 7.02 -12.08
N PHE A 150 -15.30 7.42 -10.91
CA PHE A 150 -16.44 6.76 -10.30
C PHE A 150 -17.56 7.76 -9.99
N SER A 151 -18.72 7.54 -10.56
CA SER A 151 -19.88 8.41 -10.36
C SER A 151 -21.19 7.60 -10.38
N ARG A 152 -22.19 8.06 -9.63
CA ARG A 152 -23.52 7.41 -9.54
C ARG A 152 -23.44 5.92 -9.16
N GLY A 153 -22.45 5.56 -8.34
CA GLY A 153 -22.28 4.19 -7.86
C GLY A 153 -21.68 3.22 -8.89
N ARG A 154 -20.96 3.68 -9.90
CA ARG A 154 -20.30 2.84 -10.90
C ARG A 154 -19.03 3.48 -11.46
N LEU A 155 -18.15 2.65 -11.98
CA LEU A 155 -17.02 3.08 -12.82
C LEU A 155 -17.58 3.76 -14.08
N THR A 156 -17.09 4.94 -14.42
CA THR A 156 -17.54 5.74 -15.56
C THR A 156 -16.42 6.03 -16.56
N GLY A 157 -15.18 5.71 -16.21
CA GLY A 157 -14.02 5.85 -17.09
C GLY A 157 -12.75 5.37 -16.40
N SER A 158 -11.75 4.98 -17.20
CA SER A 158 -10.41 4.63 -16.75
C SER A 158 -9.38 4.89 -17.81
N GLN A 159 -8.15 5.25 -17.42
CA GLN A 159 -7.04 5.48 -18.35
C GLN A 159 -5.70 5.32 -17.66
N ALA A 160 -4.64 5.01 -18.40
CA ALA A 160 -3.27 5.07 -17.90
C ALA A 160 -2.84 6.52 -17.62
N THR A 161 -2.03 6.74 -16.58
CA THR A 161 -1.61 8.08 -16.15
C THR A 161 -0.11 8.26 -15.99
N LEU A 162 0.63 7.18 -15.73
CA LEU A 162 2.10 7.13 -15.68
C LEU A 162 2.55 5.72 -16.04
N GLY A 163 3.65 5.57 -16.73
CA GLY A 163 4.28 4.29 -17.05
C GLY A 163 5.80 4.35 -17.03
N GLY A 164 6.44 3.20 -17.24
CA GLY A 164 7.89 3.08 -17.27
C GLY A 164 8.54 3.29 -15.90
N THR A 165 7.82 3.03 -14.86
CA THR A 165 8.30 2.92 -13.46
C THR A 165 8.39 1.44 -13.07
N LEU A 166 8.85 1.13 -11.87
CA LEU A 166 9.01 -0.23 -11.38
C LEU A 166 8.43 -0.37 -9.98
N VAL A 167 7.69 -1.50 -9.79
CA VAL A 167 7.23 -1.94 -8.47
C VAL A 167 6.54 -0.79 -7.71
N ASN A 168 5.55 -0.15 -8.36
CA ASN A 168 4.76 0.88 -7.71
C ASN A 168 3.82 0.22 -6.70
N CYS A 169 4.23 0.20 -5.45
CA CYS A 169 3.48 -0.43 -4.36
C CYS A 169 2.39 0.51 -3.84
N CYS A 170 2.63 1.29 -2.82
CA CYS A 170 1.66 2.23 -2.30
C CYS A 170 2.02 3.69 -2.65
N GLY A 171 1.64 4.61 -1.82
CA GLY A 171 1.82 6.06 -2.00
C GLY A 171 0.93 6.87 -1.10
N GLY A 172 0.48 8.06 -1.59
CA GLY A 172 -0.43 8.89 -0.81
C GLY A 172 -1.07 10.03 -1.58
N PRO A 173 -2.32 10.42 -1.24
CA PRO A 173 -3.00 11.54 -1.87
C PRO A 173 -2.43 12.88 -1.40
N THR A 174 -2.37 13.84 -2.32
CA THR A 174 -2.01 15.21 -1.97
C THR A 174 -3.27 16.07 -1.76
N PRO A 175 -3.18 17.13 -0.94
CA PRO A 175 -4.30 18.05 -0.75
C PRO A 175 -4.67 18.87 -2.00
N TRP A 176 -3.86 18.84 -3.05
CA TRP A 176 -4.07 19.59 -4.29
C TRP A 176 -4.47 18.76 -5.49
N GLY A 177 -4.88 17.49 -5.27
CA GLY A 177 -5.53 16.66 -6.28
C GLY A 177 -4.55 15.87 -7.15
N SER A 178 -3.53 15.30 -6.54
CA SER A 178 -2.61 14.34 -7.15
C SER A 178 -2.36 13.14 -6.21
N TRP A 179 -1.72 12.14 -6.72
CA TRP A 179 -1.21 10.95 -6.04
C TRP A 179 0.31 10.97 -6.04
N LEU A 180 0.93 10.62 -4.94
CA LEU A 180 2.35 10.33 -4.87
C LEU A 180 2.50 8.81 -5.03
N SER A 181 3.05 8.38 -6.16
CA SER A 181 3.29 6.96 -6.48
C SER A 181 4.70 6.60 -6.07
N CYS A 182 4.86 5.54 -5.28
CA CYS A 182 6.11 5.10 -4.68
C CYS A 182 6.67 3.88 -5.42
N GLU A 183 7.96 3.90 -5.79
CA GLU A 183 8.67 2.72 -6.30
C GLU A 183 9.31 1.95 -5.13
N GLU A 184 8.88 0.71 -4.89
CA GLU A 184 9.43 -0.17 -3.87
C GLU A 184 10.60 -1.01 -4.41
N ILE A 185 11.57 -0.35 -5.00
CA ILE A 185 12.79 -0.96 -5.56
C ILE A 185 13.95 0.02 -5.43
N VAL A 186 15.18 -0.46 -5.43
CA VAL A 186 16.35 0.37 -5.67
C VAL A 186 17.13 -0.19 -6.85
N LEU A 187 17.23 0.60 -7.93
CA LEU A 187 17.99 0.29 -9.13
C LEU A 187 18.86 1.49 -9.51
N LYS A 188 20.17 1.28 -9.63
CA LYS A 188 21.06 2.25 -10.26
C LYS A 188 21.15 1.94 -11.76
N GLY A 189 20.49 2.76 -12.57
CA GLY A 189 20.31 2.51 -13.99
C GLY A 189 21.61 2.42 -14.79
N THR A 190 22.68 3.10 -14.36
CA THR A 190 24.00 3.02 -14.98
C THR A 190 24.59 1.60 -14.98
N GLU A 191 24.16 0.73 -14.07
CA GLU A 191 24.63 -0.64 -13.99
C GLU A 191 23.95 -1.57 -15.00
N VAL A 192 22.74 -1.21 -15.43
CA VAL A 192 21.92 -2.04 -16.35
C VAL A 192 21.56 -1.30 -17.65
N GLY A 193 21.90 -0.01 -17.79
CA GLY A 193 21.58 0.80 -18.95
C GLY A 193 20.19 1.47 -18.93
N ALA A 194 19.48 1.38 -17.79
CA ALA A 194 18.22 2.07 -17.52
C ALA A 194 18.44 3.41 -16.82
N LYS A 195 17.37 4.09 -16.42
CA LYS A 195 17.43 5.18 -15.43
C LYS A 195 17.52 4.63 -14.01
N ASP A 196 17.84 5.51 -13.04
CA ASP A 196 17.74 5.15 -11.62
C ASP A 196 16.28 4.99 -11.22
N HIS A 197 15.93 3.97 -10.42
CA HIS A 197 14.61 3.71 -9.84
C HIS A 197 14.69 3.55 -8.32
N GLY A 198 13.59 3.83 -7.65
CA GLY A 198 13.48 3.88 -6.19
C GLY A 198 13.09 5.28 -5.73
N PHE A 199 12.19 5.91 -6.50
CA PHE A 199 11.75 7.28 -6.29
C PHE A 199 10.23 7.39 -6.15
N VAL A 200 9.80 8.57 -5.76
CA VAL A 200 8.39 8.98 -5.71
C VAL A 200 8.08 9.84 -6.93
N PHE A 201 6.90 9.63 -7.53
CA PHE A 201 6.38 10.39 -8.66
C PHE A 201 5.06 11.06 -8.32
N GLU A 202 4.86 12.30 -8.75
CA GLU A 202 3.59 12.98 -8.58
C GLU A 202 2.71 12.78 -9.82
N VAL A 203 1.52 12.20 -9.61
CA VAL A 203 0.54 11.88 -10.66
C VAL A 203 -0.75 12.66 -10.42
N PRO A 204 -1.06 13.69 -11.22
CA PRO A 204 -2.29 14.47 -11.06
C PRO A 204 -3.53 13.70 -11.49
N ALA A 205 -4.68 14.07 -10.93
CA ALA A 205 -5.98 13.68 -11.52
C ALA A 205 -6.01 14.11 -13.00
N PRO A 206 -6.49 13.28 -13.95
CA PRO A 206 -6.34 13.54 -15.40
C PRO A 206 -6.83 14.91 -15.87
N HIS A 207 -7.90 15.44 -15.29
CA HIS A 207 -8.42 16.76 -15.65
C HIS A 207 -7.54 17.94 -15.16
N ARG A 208 -6.51 17.69 -14.37
CA ARG A 208 -5.53 18.67 -13.91
C ARG A 208 -4.27 18.71 -14.79
N GLY A 209 -4.14 17.77 -15.71
CA GLY A 209 -3.03 17.64 -16.66
C GLY A 209 -2.35 16.27 -16.57
N PRO A 210 -1.40 16.01 -17.47
CA PRO A 210 -0.61 14.78 -17.45
C PRO A 210 0.39 14.79 -16.29
N ALA A 211 0.87 13.61 -15.89
CA ALA A 211 2.05 13.49 -15.03
C ALA A 211 3.29 14.06 -15.73
N SER A 212 4.23 14.60 -14.97
CA SER A 212 5.52 15.08 -15.50
C SER A 212 6.44 13.93 -15.90
N ALA A 213 6.26 12.74 -15.31
CA ALA A 213 7.17 11.60 -15.32
C ALA A 213 8.58 12.00 -14.84
N VAL A 214 8.67 12.94 -13.91
CA VAL A 214 9.91 13.41 -13.28
C VAL A 214 9.95 12.87 -11.85
N PRO A 215 10.99 12.11 -11.47
CA PRO A 215 11.14 11.61 -10.10
C PRO A 215 11.44 12.74 -9.12
N ILE A 216 10.86 12.69 -7.92
CA ILE A 216 11.17 13.63 -6.84
C ILE A 216 12.39 13.10 -6.08
N THR A 217 13.57 13.20 -6.69
CA THR A 217 14.81 12.58 -6.20
C THR A 217 15.22 13.07 -4.80
N ALA A 218 14.80 14.27 -4.41
CA ALA A 218 15.04 14.80 -3.07
C ALA A 218 14.25 14.08 -1.96
N MET A 219 13.29 13.19 -2.30
CA MET A 219 12.61 12.31 -1.34
C MET A 219 13.41 11.04 -1.02
N GLY A 220 14.54 10.82 -1.69
CA GLY A 220 15.45 9.70 -1.43
C GLY A 220 15.41 8.62 -2.49
N LEU A 221 16.53 7.90 -2.60
CA LEU A 221 16.68 6.66 -3.36
C LEU A 221 16.57 5.50 -2.37
N MET A 222 15.39 4.93 -2.23
CA MET A 222 15.10 3.83 -1.31
C MET A 222 13.90 3.02 -1.81
N ARG A 223 13.61 1.90 -1.15
CA ARG A 223 12.39 1.14 -1.41
C ARG A 223 11.22 1.88 -0.77
N HIS A 224 10.66 2.83 -1.53
CA HIS A 224 9.52 3.61 -1.07
C HIS A 224 8.26 2.75 -1.04
N GLU A 225 7.62 2.72 0.13
CA GLU A 225 6.34 2.04 0.26
C GLU A 225 5.19 3.05 0.15
N ALA A 226 5.08 3.97 1.08
CA ALA A 226 3.96 4.91 1.11
C ALA A 226 4.38 6.35 1.44
N ALA A 227 3.45 7.27 1.18
CA ALA A 227 3.61 8.69 1.45
C ALA A 227 2.36 9.29 2.09
N ALA A 228 2.53 10.17 3.07
CA ALA A 228 1.44 10.94 3.66
C ALA A 228 1.77 12.42 3.71
N VAL A 229 0.89 13.26 3.18
CA VAL A 229 1.10 14.72 3.13
C VAL A 229 0.37 15.40 4.28
N ASP A 230 1.08 16.17 5.10
CA ASP A 230 0.46 17.08 6.07
C ASP A 230 -0.06 18.34 5.34
N PRO A 231 -1.36 18.56 5.24
CA PRO A 231 -1.93 19.72 4.54
C PRO A 231 -1.59 21.06 5.22
N ALA A 232 -1.20 21.05 6.51
CA ALA A 232 -0.84 22.27 7.22
C ALA A 232 0.52 22.82 6.84
N THR A 233 1.50 21.96 6.64
CA THR A 233 2.89 22.31 6.34
C THR A 233 3.29 22.03 4.89
N GLY A 234 2.68 21.00 4.28
CA GLY A 234 3.07 20.42 3.01
C GLY A 234 4.25 19.46 3.15
N HIS A 235 4.65 19.11 4.36
CA HIS A 235 5.64 18.07 4.58
C HIS A 235 5.09 16.72 4.13
N VAL A 236 5.96 15.88 3.58
CA VAL A 236 5.63 14.52 3.17
C VAL A 236 6.35 13.55 4.10
N TYR A 237 5.60 12.62 4.68
CA TYR A 237 6.10 11.52 5.50
C TYR A 237 6.16 10.27 4.65
N LEU A 238 7.28 9.55 4.73
CA LEU A 238 7.60 8.43 3.85
C LEU A 238 7.97 7.21 4.70
N THR A 239 7.52 6.05 4.27
CA THR A 239 7.91 4.75 4.81
C THR A 239 8.84 4.03 3.83
N GLU A 240 9.75 3.23 4.36
CA GLU A 240 10.69 2.40 3.62
C GLU A 240 10.42 0.93 3.95
N ASP A 241 10.15 0.09 2.94
CA ASP A 241 10.09 -1.35 3.12
C ASP A 241 11.44 -2.00 2.83
N ASN A 242 12.26 -2.11 3.82
CA ASN A 242 13.58 -2.72 3.70
C ASN A 242 13.95 -3.53 4.95
N GLY A 243 13.26 -4.66 5.14
CA GLY A 243 13.47 -5.52 6.31
C GLY A 243 14.88 -6.15 6.40
N PRO A 244 15.43 -6.28 7.60
CA PRO A 244 14.86 -5.88 8.89
C PRO A 244 15.35 -4.51 9.39
N ALA A 245 15.74 -3.61 8.51
CA ALA A 245 16.29 -2.29 8.83
C ALA A 245 15.71 -1.22 7.90
N ALA A 246 14.60 -0.66 8.31
CA ALA A 246 13.85 0.36 7.58
C ALA A 246 13.82 1.69 8.33
N GLY A 247 13.79 2.80 7.58
CA GLY A 247 13.63 4.14 8.10
C GLY A 247 12.19 4.66 7.95
N VAL A 248 11.86 5.67 8.73
CA VAL A 248 10.69 6.54 8.52
C VAL A 248 11.20 7.95 8.31
N TYR A 249 10.75 8.60 7.24
CA TYR A 249 11.34 9.86 6.82
C TYR A 249 10.32 10.98 6.77
N ARG A 250 10.83 12.21 6.81
CA ARG A 250 10.08 13.44 6.55
C ARG A 250 10.79 14.21 5.44
N PHE A 251 10.10 14.49 4.36
CA PHE A 251 10.56 15.43 3.34
C PHE A 251 9.95 16.79 3.63
N ARG A 252 10.82 17.81 3.78
CA ARG A 252 10.45 19.22 3.91
C ARG A 252 10.64 19.91 2.56
N PRO A 253 9.58 20.20 1.79
CA PRO A 253 9.71 20.91 0.53
C PRO A 253 10.39 22.27 0.70
N ALA A 254 11.19 22.67 -0.27
CA ALA A 254 11.88 23.97 -0.28
C ALA A 254 10.90 25.17 -0.12
N ARG A 255 9.65 24.99 -0.56
CA ARG A 255 8.52 25.90 -0.34
C ARG A 255 7.27 25.09 -0.11
N ARG A 256 6.34 25.59 0.72
CA ARG A 256 5.05 24.92 0.94
C ARG A 256 4.34 24.70 -0.39
N PRO A 257 4.09 23.43 -0.78
CA PRO A 257 3.45 23.09 -2.05
C PRO A 257 1.97 23.48 -2.02
N ARG A 258 1.43 23.88 -3.16
CA ARG A 258 0.03 24.28 -3.34
C ARG A 258 -0.60 23.71 -4.60
N ARG A 259 0.20 23.15 -5.48
CA ARG A 259 -0.21 22.62 -6.79
C ARG A 259 0.75 21.53 -7.25
N VAL A 260 0.30 20.76 -8.22
CA VAL A 260 1.10 19.75 -8.93
C VAL A 260 2.43 20.35 -9.41
N GLY A 261 3.52 19.59 -9.24
CA GLY A 261 4.89 19.95 -9.63
C GLY A 261 5.64 20.85 -8.61
N ASP A 262 4.98 21.30 -7.54
CA ASP A 262 5.68 22.09 -6.52
C ASP A 262 6.67 21.22 -5.70
N LEU A 263 6.40 19.91 -5.53
CA LEU A 263 7.30 18.99 -4.84
C LEU A 263 8.59 18.69 -5.64
N GLU A 264 8.53 18.73 -6.96
CA GLU A 264 9.68 18.53 -7.86
C GLU A 264 10.78 19.60 -7.72
N ARG A 265 10.47 20.71 -7.02
CA ARG A 265 11.42 21.80 -6.77
C ARG A 265 12.45 21.49 -5.69
N GLY A 266 12.41 20.27 -5.15
CA GLY A 266 13.31 19.79 -4.11
C GLY A 266 12.94 20.23 -2.70
N GLY A 267 13.79 19.87 -1.77
CA GLY A 267 13.61 20.07 -0.34
C GLY A 267 14.69 19.35 0.44
N VAL A 268 14.42 19.09 1.70
CA VAL A 268 15.32 18.40 2.63
C VAL A 268 14.66 17.12 3.09
N LEU A 269 15.37 16.00 2.97
CA LEU A 269 14.98 14.70 3.52
C LEU A 269 15.57 14.56 4.92
N GLU A 270 14.77 14.06 5.85
CA GLU A 270 15.18 13.83 7.23
C GLU A 270 14.66 12.46 7.69
N MET A 271 15.46 11.72 8.47
CA MET A 271 15.07 10.45 9.08
C MET A 271 14.59 10.68 10.51
N LEU A 272 13.59 9.92 10.95
CA LEU A 272 13.07 9.92 12.31
C LEU A 272 14.12 9.45 13.31
N LYS A 273 14.26 10.18 14.41
CA LYS A 273 15.11 9.84 15.55
C LYS A 273 14.31 9.95 16.85
N VAL A 274 14.52 9.06 17.80
CA VAL A 274 13.98 9.20 19.16
C VAL A 274 14.81 10.23 19.93
N ALA A 275 14.16 11.22 20.51
CA ALA A 275 14.84 12.30 21.21
C ALA A 275 15.69 11.76 22.38
N GLY A 276 16.99 12.08 22.34
CA GLY A 276 17.94 11.65 23.35
C GLY A 276 18.35 10.18 23.31
N VAL A 277 17.96 9.43 22.26
CA VAL A 277 18.34 8.02 22.08
C VAL A 277 18.87 7.82 20.67
N ASP A 278 20.16 7.55 20.53
CA ASP A 278 20.74 7.21 19.24
C ASP A 278 20.42 5.76 18.85
N ASN A 279 20.08 5.55 17.58
CA ASN A 279 19.81 4.25 16.97
C ASN A 279 18.77 3.43 17.75
N ALA A 280 17.68 4.09 18.15
CA ALA A 280 16.59 3.41 18.86
C ALA A 280 16.01 2.27 17.99
N ASP A 281 15.95 1.07 18.56
CA ASP A 281 15.33 -0.10 17.93
C ASP A 281 13.83 -0.13 18.24
N LEU A 282 13.00 0.22 17.26
CA LEU A 282 11.54 0.30 17.39
C LEU A 282 10.81 -0.92 16.82
N ARG A 283 11.53 -2.00 16.48
CA ARG A 283 10.95 -3.20 15.87
C ARG A 283 10.08 -4.03 16.82
N ARG A 284 10.21 -3.86 18.13
CA ARG A 284 9.46 -4.66 19.14
C ARG A 284 8.81 -3.80 20.21
N PRO A 285 7.96 -2.83 19.86
CA PRO A 285 7.32 -1.99 20.86
C PRO A 285 6.23 -2.76 21.62
N THR A 286 5.86 -2.21 22.75
CA THR A 286 4.62 -2.58 23.45
C THR A 286 3.48 -1.63 23.09
N GLN A 287 2.25 -2.13 23.08
CA GLN A 287 1.09 -1.29 22.75
C GLN A 287 0.94 -0.13 23.74
N GLY A 288 0.81 1.09 23.24
CA GLY A 288 0.73 2.32 24.02
C GLY A 288 2.10 2.94 24.33
N GLU A 289 3.19 2.28 24.00
CA GLU A 289 4.53 2.83 24.16
C GLU A 289 4.69 4.09 23.28
N SER A 290 5.32 5.13 23.85
CA SER A 290 5.39 6.45 23.19
C SER A 290 6.77 7.07 23.31
N PHE A 291 7.19 7.73 22.23
CA PHE A 291 8.50 8.35 22.09
C PHE A 291 8.36 9.80 21.64
N THR A 292 9.19 10.69 22.18
CA THR A 292 9.38 12.02 21.60
C THR A 292 10.29 11.91 20.38
N VAL A 293 9.95 12.59 19.28
CA VAL A 293 10.65 12.46 18.00
C VAL A 293 11.40 13.74 17.64
N GLU A 294 12.62 13.56 17.20
CA GLU A 294 13.44 14.54 16.45
C GLU A 294 13.75 13.98 15.04
N TRP A 295 14.46 14.78 14.25
CA TRP A 295 14.75 14.46 12.86
C TRP A 295 16.21 14.73 12.57
N VAL A 296 16.86 13.84 11.82
CA VAL A 296 18.25 13.99 11.35
C VAL A 296 18.25 14.16 9.83
N GLU A 297 19.00 15.15 9.35
CA GLU A 297 19.05 15.50 7.93
C GLU A 297 19.88 14.51 7.13
N ILE A 298 19.38 14.09 5.97
CA ILE A 298 20.08 13.23 5.02
C ILE A 298 20.81 14.11 4.01
N ALA A 299 22.13 14.07 4.03
CA ALA A 299 22.98 14.96 3.23
C ALA A 299 22.93 14.64 1.73
N ASP A 300 22.91 13.36 1.37
CA ASP A 300 22.75 12.88 -0.01
C ASP A 300 21.58 11.91 -0.10
N PRO A 301 20.37 12.39 -0.42
CA PRO A 301 19.19 11.53 -0.54
C PRO A 301 19.28 10.53 -1.70
N THR A 302 20.19 10.73 -2.67
CA THR A 302 20.35 9.84 -3.84
C THR A 302 21.51 8.86 -3.71
N ALA A 303 22.15 8.80 -2.55
CA ALA A 303 23.20 7.82 -2.28
C ALA A 303 22.68 6.38 -2.50
N GLY A 304 23.49 5.56 -3.15
CA GLY A 304 23.17 4.16 -3.40
C GLY A 304 23.10 3.33 -2.12
N PRO A 305 22.48 2.15 -2.18
CA PRO A 305 22.42 1.23 -1.05
C PRO A 305 23.79 0.60 -0.74
N GLU A 306 23.87 -0.06 0.40
CA GLU A 306 25.06 -0.74 0.91
C GLU A 306 25.60 -1.82 -0.04
N ALA A 307 24.71 -2.54 -0.71
CA ALA A 307 25.04 -3.57 -1.69
C ALA A 307 23.92 -3.75 -2.70
N PHE A 308 24.28 -4.03 -3.95
CA PHE A 308 23.37 -4.51 -4.98
C PHE A 308 23.60 -6.00 -5.19
N VAL A 309 22.54 -6.82 -5.15
CA VAL A 309 22.59 -8.21 -5.57
C VAL A 309 21.91 -8.29 -6.95
N SER A 310 22.67 -8.70 -7.97
CA SER A 310 22.16 -8.85 -9.33
C SER A 310 21.76 -10.31 -9.60
N PRO A 311 20.51 -10.62 -9.92
CA PRO A 311 20.06 -11.98 -10.23
C PRO A 311 20.28 -12.34 -11.70
N GLY A 312 21.45 -12.28 -12.22
CA GLY A 312 21.81 -12.90 -13.50
C GLY A 312 21.13 -12.43 -14.80
N LEU A 313 20.10 -11.57 -14.73
CA LEU A 313 19.41 -10.97 -15.87
C LEU A 313 19.77 -9.48 -16.06
N GLY A 314 20.76 -8.97 -15.34
CA GLY A 314 21.16 -7.56 -15.40
C GLY A 314 20.28 -6.62 -14.56
N PHE A 315 19.27 -7.13 -13.86
CA PHE A 315 18.52 -6.38 -12.85
C PHE A 315 18.97 -6.80 -11.45
N PRO A 316 19.13 -5.86 -10.50
CA PRO A 316 19.35 -6.20 -9.11
C PRO A 316 18.19 -7.07 -8.61
N ASP A 317 18.50 -7.95 -7.66
CA ASP A 317 17.45 -8.65 -6.94
C ASP A 317 16.59 -7.61 -6.22
N ILE A 318 15.33 -7.55 -6.57
CA ILE A 318 14.36 -6.64 -6.00
C ILE A 318 14.28 -6.81 -4.46
N LEU A 319 14.64 -8.01 -3.97
CA LEU A 319 14.65 -8.40 -2.55
C LEU A 319 16.04 -8.28 -1.89
N GLY A 320 17.09 -8.05 -2.66
CA GLY A 320 18.49 -8.20 -2.20
C GLY A 320 19.28 -6.89 -2.12
N ALA A 321 18.66 -5.74 -2.33
CA ALA A 321 19.33 -4.49 -2.03
C ALA A 321 19.59 -4.42 -0.52
N GLY A 322 20.83 -4.14 -0.13
CA GLY A 322 21.18 -3.85 1.25
C GLY A 322 20.46 -2.60 1.77
N ARG A 323 20.82 -2.16 2.98
CA ARG A 323 20.27 -0.94 3.57
C ARG A 323 20.46 0.25 2.62
N SER A 324 19.44 1.10 2.50
CA SER A 324 19.47 2.23 1.57
C SER A 324 20.51 3.30 1.98
N GLY A 325 20.95 4.10 1.02
CA GLY A 325 21.87 5.21 1.29
C GLY A 325 21.30 6.23 2.28
N PRO A 326 20.01 6.63 2.18
CA PRO A 326 19.35 7.45 3.19
C PRO A 326 19.34 6.80 4.59
N PHE A 327 19.05 5.51 4.69
CA PHE A 327 19.06 4.81 5.98
C PHE A 327 20.45 4.83 6.62
N LEU A 328 21.50 4.48 5.87
CA LEU A 328 22.89 4.46 6.39
C LEU A 328 23.35 5.83 6.93
N GLN A 329 22.96 6.90 6.24
CA GLN A 329 23.28 8.26 6.71
C GLN A 329 22.49 8.60 7.98
N GLY A 330 21.20 8.29 8.01
CA GLY A 330 20.35 8.54 9.17
C GLY A 330 20.78 7.73 10.38
N GLU A 331 21.11 6.44 10.22
CA GLU A 331 21.64 5.57 11.28
C GLU A 331 22.94 6.15 11.86
N ALA A 332 23.86 6.62 11.01
CA ALA A 332 25.11 7.25 11.47
C ALA A 332 24.88 8.53 12.30
N LEU A 333 23.71 9.17 12.18
CA LEU A 333 23.28 10.34 12.94
C LEU A 333 22.34 10.00 14.11
N GLY A 334 22.14 8.70 14.39
CA GLY A 334 21.32 8.22 15.49
C GLY A 334 19.85 8.01 15.12
N GLY A 335 19.51 7.90 13.83
CA GLY A 335 18.16 7.59 13.34
C GLY A 335 17.61 6.27 13.88
N ALA A 336 16.30 6.19 14.07
CA ALA A 336 15.62 5.02 14.60
C ALA A 336 15.39 3.94 13.53
N THR A 337 15.42 2.66 13.95
CA THR A 337 15.22 1.50 13.09
C THR A 337 13.84 0.89 13.31
N PHE A 338 13.11 0.70 12.23
CA PHE A 338 11.87 -0.07 12.12
C PHE A 338 12.13 -1.40 11.40
N SER A 339 11.13 -2.30 11.40
CA SER A 339 11.29 -3.61 10.76
C SER A 339 11.07 -3.52 9.24
N ARG A 340 9.86 -3.13 8.83
CA ARG A 340 9.40 -2.94 7.45
C ARG A 340 8.28 -1.91 7.46
N GLY A 341 8.59 -0.66 7.12
CA GLY A 341 7.60 0.41 7.06
C GLY A 341 6.77 0.31 5.79
N GLU A 342 5.46 0.15 5.96
CA GLU A 342 4.49 -0.06 4.88
C GLU A 342 3.56 1.16 4.73
N GLY A 343 2.24 0.94 4.63
CA GLY A 343 1.24 1.97 4.40
C GLY A 343 1.35 3.17 5.32
N CYS A 344 1.06 4.36 4.80
CA CYS A 344 1.16 5.62 5.52
C CYS A 344 -0.04 6.53 5.19
N TRP A 345 -0.68 7.14 6.21
CA TRP A 345 -1.85 7.98 6.02
C TRP A 345 -1.91 9.13 7.01
N HIS A 346 -2.24 10.34 6.51
CA HIS A 346 -2.42 11.52 7.37
C HIS A 346 -3.91 11.77 7.66
N ASP A 347 -4.26 11.98 8.93
CA ASP A 347 -5.57 12.49 9.34
C ASP A 347 -5.45 13.36 10.60
N GLY A 348 -6.06 14.53 10.59
CA GLY A 348 -6.23 15.40 11.76
C GLY A 348 -4.93 15.76 12.51
N GLY A 349 -3.80 15.92 11.81
CA GLY A 349 -2.49 16.22 12.42
C GLY A 349 -1.78 15.00 13.00
N VAL A 350 -2.19 13.81 12.59
CA VAL A 350 -1.53 12.54 12.91
C VAL A 350 -1.18 11.83 11.61
N VAL A 351 0.03 11.32 11.52
CA VAL A 351 0.46 10.39 10.48
C VAL A 351 0.42 8.99 11.07
N TYR A 352 -0.42 8.13 10.51
CA TYR A 352 -0.47 6.70 10.83
C TYR A 352 0.36 5.94 9.83
N PHE A 353 1.11 4.95 10.27
CA PHE A 353 1.81 4.03 9.39
C PHE A 353 1.90 2.63 9.99
N THR A 354 2.08 1.64 9.14
CA THR A 354 2.23 0.24 9.50
C THR A 354 3.70 -0.15 9.48
N ASP A 355 4.06 -1.10 10.33
CA ASP A 355 5.36 -1.78 10.38
C ASP A 355 5.07 -3.28 10.40
N THR A 356 5.06 -3.90 9.22
CA THR A 356 4.36 -5.16 8.96
C THR A 356 4.92 -6.37 9.68
N ASP A 357 6.24 -6.42 9.89
CA ASP A 357 6.93 -7.54 10.58
C ASP A 357 7.33 -7.18 12.02
N ALA A 358 6.92 -6.02 12.50
CA ALA A 358 7.22 -5.57 13.85
C ALA A 358 6.35 -6.24 14.93
N GLY A 359 6.68 -5.92 16.17
CA GLY A 359 6.01 -6.46 17.35
C GLY A 359 6.62 -7.77 17.85
N PRO A 360 6.20 -8.20 19.07
CA PRO A 360 6.83 -9.33 19.77
C PRO A 360 6.65 -10.67 19.01
N VAL A 361 5.61 -10.78 18.20
CA VAL A 361 5.30 -12.00 17.41
C VAL A 361 5.52 -11.82 15.90
N GLY A 362 6.02 -10.65 15.46
CA GLY A 362 6.28 -10.39 14.05
C GLY A 362 5.01 -10.37 13.19
N LYS A 363 3.90 -9.85 13.73
CA LYS A 363 2.59 -9.78 13.06
C LYS A 363 2.08 -8.36 12.88
N GLY A 364 2.95 -7.41 13.09
CA GLY A 364 2.79 -6.02 12.74
C GLY A 364 2.37 -5.08 13.86
N VAL A 365 2.67 -3.83 13.60
CA VAL A 365 2.40 -2.68 14.47
C VAL A 365 1.76 -1.58 13.65
N VAL A 366 0.82 -0.85 14.24
CA VAL A 366 0.36 0.44 13.71
C VAL A 366 0.89 1.54 14.61
N TRP A 367 1.62 2.44 14.02
CA TRP A 367 2.16 3.63 14.65
C TRP A 367 1.31 4.87 14.40
N ALA A 368 1.26 5.78 15.36
CA ALA A 368 0.67 7.10 15.22
C ALA A 368 1.72 8.17 15.58
N LEU A 369 2.16 8.90 14.57
CA LEU A 369 3.04 10.06 14.72
C LEU A 369 2.17 11.33 14.80
N ARG A 370 1.96 11.82 16.02
CA ARG A 370 1.26 13.08 16.27
C ARG A 370 2.21 14.24 15.97
N LEU A 371 1.80 15.07 15.02
CA LEU A 371 2.59 16.22 14.57
C LEU A 371 2.51 17.40 15.54
N PRO A 372 3.53 18.27 15.58
CA PRO A 372 3.48 19.51 16.35
C PRO A 372 2.30 20.38 15.87
N GLY A 373 1.48 20.84 16.80
CA GLY A 373 0.33 21.68 16.49
C GLY A 373 0.59 23.16 16.80
N PRO A 374 -0.20 24.08 16.20
CA PRO A 374 -0.06 25.52 16.44
C PRO A 374 -0.33 25.93 17.90
N HIS A 375 -0.92 25.05 18.71
CA HIS A 375 -1.39 25.36 20.07
C HIS A 375 -0.86 24.46 21.18
N GLY A 376 0.27 23.73 21.01
CA GLY A 376 0.69 22.86 22.11
C GLY A 376 2.06 22.23 22.04
N HIS A 377 2.19 21.11 21.37
CA HIS A 377 3.42 20.33 21.40
C HIS A 377 4.46 20.91 20.45
N ARG A 378 5.67 21.18 20.97
CA ARG A 378 6.80 21.65 20.16
C ARG A 378 7.47 20.52 19.38
N LEU A 379 7.39 19.29 19.90
CA LEU A 379 7.97 18.09 19.29
C LEU A 379 6.86 17.11 18.89
N ALA A 380 7.12 16.30 17.88
CA ALA A 380 6.25 15.21 17.52
C ALA A 380 6.32 14.06 18.55
N THR A 381 5.24 13.30 18.65
CA THR A 381 5.17 12.10 19.50
C THR A 381 4.78 10.90 18.66
N LEU A 382 5.57 9.84 18.70
CA LEU A 382 5.32 8.56 18.06
C LEU A 382 4.74 7.60 19.12
N THR A 383 3.63 6.91 18.79
CA THR A 383 2.99 5.96 19.70
C THR A 383 2.63 4.68 18.95
N ALA A 384 2.95 3.50 19.51
CA ALA A 384 2.48 2.21 19.02
C ALA A 384 1.00 2.03 19.45
N VAL A 385 0.07 2.45 18.58
CA VAL A 385 -1.38 2.46 18.91
C VAL A 385 -2.03 1.08 18.79
N PHE A 386 -1.43 0.20 18.01
CA PHE A 386 -1.83 -1.21 17.90
C PHE A 386 -0.57 -2.07 17.70
N VAL A 387 -0.51 -3.19 18.44
CA VAL A 387 0.54 -4.20 18.30
C VAL A 387 -0.14 -5.55 18.20
N SER A 388 0.02 -6.20 17.05
CA SER A 388 -0.60 -7.50 16.83
C SER A 388 0.01 -8.57 17.74
N GLN A 389 -0.86 -9.32 18.40
CA GLN A 389 -0.47 -10.41 19.31
C GLN A 389 -0.62 -11.78 18.66
N SER A 390 -1.30 -11.88 17.54
CA SER A 390 -1.52 -13.12 16.78
C SER A 390 -2.02 -12.85 15.37
N GLU A 391 -1.96 -13.84 14.50
CA GLU A 391 -2.53 -13.79 13.14
C GLU A 391 -4.04 -13.48 13.15
N GLU A 392 -4.77 -13.90 14.19
CA GLU A 392 -6.21 -13.62 14.32
C GLU A 392 -6.49 -12.14 14.60
N ALA A 393 -5.61 -11.46 15.34
CA ALA A 393 -5.77 -10.04 15.66
C ALA A 393 -5.47 -9.13 14.46
N ALA A 394 -4.36 -9.38 13.77
CA ALA A 394 -3.99 -8.90 12.44
C ALA A 394 -2.79 -9.70 11.93
N ASP A 395 -2.75 -10.00 10.64
CA ASP A 395 -1.70 -10.79 9.99
C ASP A 395 -0.92 -9.92 8.99
N ASN A 396 0.17 -9.33 9.46
CA ASN A 396 1.03 -8.48 8.66
C ASN A 396 0.25 -7.32 7.99
N PRO A 397 -0.19 -6.30 8.78
CA PRO A 397 -0.85 -5.12 8.24
C PRO A 397 0.09 -4.37 7.32
N ASP A 398 -0.37 -4.11 6.12
CA ASP A 398 0.34 -3.44 5.06
C ASP A 398 -0.25 -2.04 4.84
N ASN A 399 -1.09 -1.83 3.82
CA ASN A 399 -1.69 -0.53 3.58
C ASN A 399 -2.65 -0.09 4.69
N ILE A 400 -2.76 1.21 4.92
CA ILE A 400 -3.61 1.80 5.95
C ILE A 400 -4.40 2.98 5.41
N THR A 401 -5.63 3.16 5.89
CA THR A 401 -6.43 4.38 5.69
C THR A 401 -7.20 4.75 6.93
N VAL A 402 -7.66 5.99 7.01
CA VAL A 402 -8.51 6.48 8.10
C VAL A 402 -9.94 6.69 7.62
N SER A 403 -10.89 6.08 8.31
CA SER A 403 -12.30 6.32 8.04
C SER A 403 -12.70 7.76 8.39
N PRO A 404 -13.59 8.39 7.63
CA PRO A 404 -14.19 9.67 8.02
C PRO A 404 -14.89 9.64 9.40
N ARG A 405 -15.02 8.47 10.03
CA ARG A 405 -15.55 8.28 11.40
C ARG A 405 -14.46 8.08 12.45
N GLY A 406 -13.20 8.09 12.00
CA GLY A 406 -12.01 8.09 12.86
C GLY A 406 -11.52 6.71 13.28
N GLY A 407 -12.04 5.61 12.71
CA GLY A 407 -11.44 4.29 12.82
C GLY A 407 -10.31 4.13 11.79
N LEU A 408 -9.29 3.33 12.12
CA LEU A 408 -8.26 2.93 11.17
C LEU A 408 -8.71 1.65 10.46
N LEU A 409 -8.35 1.52 9.20
CA LEU A 409 -8.54 0.31 8.43
C LEU A 409 -7.20 -0.09 7.82
N VAL A 410 -6.76 -1.32 8.06
CA VAL A 410 -5.55 -1.88 7.47
C VAL A 410 -5.88 -3.01 6.51
N CYS A 411 -5.10 -3.12 5.45
CA CYS A 411 -5.06 -4.24 4.53
C CYS A 411 -4.03 -5.25 5.02
N GLU A 412 -4.34 -6.54 4.99
CA GLU A 412 -3.40 -7.60 5.35
C GLU A 412 -2.70 -8.17 4.12
N ASP A 413 -1.40 -8.45 4.26
CA ASP A 413 -0.58 -9.16 3.30
C ASP A 413 0.07 -10.43 3.89
N GLY A 414 -0.38 -10.92 5.02
CA GLY A 414 0.13 -12.13 5.68
C GLY A 414 -0.19 -13.46 4.95
N GLY A 415 -1.01 -13.44 3.89
CA GLY A 415 -1.46 -14.64 3.17
C GLY A 415 -2.55 -15.42 3.87
N GLY A 416 -2.96 -15.01 5.08
CA GLY A 416 -3.94 -15.67 5.94
C GLY A 416 -3.42 -16.94 6.59
N GLN A 417 -4.32 -17.70 7.20
CA GLN A 417 -3.98 -18.90 7.96
C GLN A 417 -4.45 -20.18 7.26
N VAL A 418 -3.54 -21.15 7.14
CA VAL A 418 -3.83 -22.49 6.63
C VAL A 418 -3.48 -23.52 7.70
N VAL A 419 -4.45 -24.32 8.14
CA VAL A 419 -4.31 -25.35 9.16
C VAL A 419 -4.63 -26.71 8.56
N GLY A 420 -3.70 -27.67 8.62
CA GLY A 420 -3.90 -29.02 8.08
C GLY A 420 -4.25 -29.05 6.59
N GLY A 421 -3.76 -28.09 5.80
CA GLY A 421 -4.07 -27.97 4.37
C GLY A 421 -5.42 -27.30 4.06
N THR A 422 -6.16 -26.88 5.09
CA THR A 422 -7.42 -26.15 4.93
C THR A 422 -7.22 -24.69 5.31
N ARG A 423 -7.69 -23.76 4.45
CA ARG A 423 -7.65 -22.33 4.75
C ARG A 423 -8.68 -22.00 5.85
N ASN A 424 -8.18 -21.48 6.96
CA ASN A 424 -9.04 -21.00 8.05
C ASN A 424 -9.56 -19.59 7.72
N PHE A 425 -8.66 -18.69 7.29
CA PHE A 425 -8.99 -17.38 6.73
C PHE A 425 -7.94 -16.93 5.72
N GLY A 426 -8.33 -16.05 4.80
CA GLY A 426 -7.45 -15.33 3.86
C GLY A 426 -7.00 -13.99 4.42
N PRO A 427 -6.30 -13.16 3.63
CA PRO A 427 -6.06 -11.76 3.95
C PRO A 427 -7.37 -11.00 4.17
N ARG A 428 -7.35 -10.07 5.13
CA ARG A 428 -8.54 -9.36 5.60
C ARG A 428 -8.35 -7.86 5.55
N LEU A 429 -9.47 -7.16 5.58
CA LEU A 429 -9.53 -5.76 6.00
C LEU A 429 -9.83 -5.73 7.49
N VAL A 430 -8.89 -5.21 8.28
CA VAL A 430 -8.99 -5.18 9.74
C VAL A 430 -9.20 -3.74 10.21
N GLY A 431 -10.31 -3.51 10.89
CA GLY A 431 -10.58 -2.24 11.56
C GLY A 431 -9.88 -2.16 12.91
N ILE A 432 -9.30 -1.00 13.23
CA ILE A 432 -8.65 -0.75 14.52
C ILE A 432 -9.34 0.45 15.16
N ASN A 433 -9.79 0.28 16.41
CA ASN A 433 -10.44 1.33 17.16
C ASN A 433 -9.43 2.19 17.94
N ARG A 434 -9.88 3.34 18.46
CA ARG A 434 -9.03 4.29 19.21
C ARG A 434 -8.40 3.73 20.50
N ARG A 435 -8.81 2.55 20.95
CA ARG A 435 -8.25 1.86 22.14
C ARG A 435 -7.26 0.77 21.75
N GLY A 436 -6.96 0.62 20.45
CA GLY A 436 -6.07 -0.41 19.94
C GLY A 436 -6.70 -1.81 19.87
N GLY A 437 -8.03 -1.93 19.93
CA GLY A 437 -8.72 -3.19 19.66
C GLY A 437 -8.95 -3.35 18.15
N SER A 438 -8.77 -4.57 17.62
CA SER A 438 -8.98 -4.92 16.22
C SER A 438 -10.28 -5.70 16.00
N PHE A 439 -10.79 -5.64 14.78
CA PHE A 439 -11.93 -6.47 14.32
C PHE A 439 -11.86 -6.68 12.82
N VAL A 440 -12.29 -7.84 12.36
CA VAL A 440 -12.37 -8.16 10.93
C VAL A 440 -13.57 -7.43 10.32
N PHE A 441 -13.31 -6.66 9.25
CA PHE A 441 -14.36 -6.01 8.46
C PHE A 441 -14.66 -6.77 7.17
N ALA A 442 -13.64 -7.24 6.46
CA ALA A 442 -13.83 -8.04 5.25
C ALA A 442 -12.77 -9.14 5.16
N GLU A 443 -13.02 -10.15 4.33
CA GLU A 443 -12.06 -11.20 3.98
C GLU A 443 -12.12 -11.46 2.48
N ASN A 444 -10.97 -11.71 1.87
CA ASN A 444 -10.88 -12.12 0.47
C ASN A 444 -11.43 -13.54 0.30
N ASP A 445 -12.45 -13.70 -0.54
CA ASP A 445 -13.13 -14.98 -0.83
C ASP A 445 -13.08 -15.32 -2.34
N ILE A 446 -12.13 -14.73 -3.09
CA ILE A 446 -12.05 -14.86 -4.54
C ILE A 446 -11.66 -16.27 -4.95
N VAL A 447 -12.61 -17.00 -5.52
CA VAL A 447 -12.40 -18.25 -6.23
C VAL A 447 -13.05 -18.13 -7.62
N ILE A 448 -12.27 -18.37 -8.66
CA ILE A 448 -12.73 -18.34 -10.05
C ILE A 448 -12.66 -19.79 -10.57
N ASP A 449 -13.80 -20.47 -10.56
CA ASP A 449 -13.88 -21.90 -10.90
C ASP A 449 -13.81 -22.17 -12.41
N GLY A 450 -14.06 -21.17 -13.25
CA GLY A 450 -14.05 -21.30 -14.70
C GLY A 450 -13.75 -19.98 -15.42
N ALA A 451 -13.60 -20.05 -16.74
CA ALA A 451 -13.36 -18.85 -17.53
C ALA A 451 -14.51 -17.83 -17.37
N LEU A 452 -14.15 -16.57 -17.17
CA LEU A 452 -15.07 -15.45 -17.21
C LEU A 452 -15.23 -15.00 -18.66
N PRO A 453 -16.41 -15.17 -19.30
CA PRO A 453 -16.58 -14.92 -20.73
C PRO A 453 -16.17 -13.50 -21.17
N ASP A 454 -16.47 -12.52 -20.33
CA ASP A 454 -16.18 -11.10 -20.61
C ASP A 454 -14.76 -10.69 -20.15
N ARG A 455 -13.98 -11.59 -19.53
CA ARG A 455 -12.64 -11.34 -18.98
C ARG A 455 -11.69 -12.50 -19.24
N PRO A 456 -11.31 -12.75 -20.49
CA PRO A 456 -10.48 -13.90 -20.86
C PRO A 456 -9.05 -13.82 -20.30
N SER A 457 -8.59 -12.67 -19.85
CA SER A 457 -7.29 -12.47 -19.17
C SER A 457 -7.27 -13.01 -17.75
N ILE A 458 -8.44 -13.18 -17.11
CA ILE A 458 -8.54 -13.71 -15.75
C ILE A 458 -8.46 -15.22 -15.78
N VAL A 459 -7.39 -15.75 -15.23
CA VAL A 459 -7.14 -17.20 -15.16
C VAL A 459 -8.00 -17.80 -14.03
N PRO A 460 -8.70 -18.93 -14.24
CA PRO A 460 -9.34 -19.66 -13.15
C PRO A 460 -8.35 -20.05 -12.05
N GLY A 461 -8.73 -19.88 -10.78
CA GLY A 461 -7.85 -20.16 -9.65
C GLY A 461 -8.44 -19.77 -8.29
N ASP A 462 -7.74 -20.19 -7.24
CA ASP A 462 -8.02 -19.78 -5.84
C ASP A 462 -7.11 -18.61 -5.47
N TYR A 463 -7.70 -17.43 -5.35
CA TYR A 463 -7.04 -16.17 -5.03
C TYR A 463 -7.23 -15.72 -3.58
N ARG A 464 -7.85 -16.57 -2.74
CA ARG A 464 -8.14 -16.24 -1.33
C ARG A 464 -6.89 -16.03 -0.46
N GLY A 465 -5.71 -16.33 -0.95
CA GLY A 465 -4.44 -16.04 -0.27
C GLY A 465 -3.75 -14.77 -0.75
N ILE A 466 -4.40 -14.00 -1.63
CA ILE A 466 -3.84 -12.77 -2.18
C ILE A 466 -4.29 -11.58 -1.33
N GLU A 467 -3.40 -10.66 -1.12
CA GLU A 467 -3.56 -9.47 -0.30
C GLU A 467 -4.66 -8.52 -0.77
N PHE A 468 -5.22 -7.78 0.19
CA PHE A 468 -5.88 -6.52 -0.06
C PHE A 468 -4.85 -5.40 -0.10
N CYS A 469 -5.09 -4.40 -0.96
CA CYS A 469 -4.24 -3.22 -1.06
C CYS A 469 -5.04 -1.97 -1.46
N GLY A 470 -4.49 -0.78 -1.22
CA GLY A 470 -5.04 0.49 -1.67
C GLY A 470 -6.41 0.84 -1.11
N ALA A 471 -6.72 0.46 0.13
CA ALA A 471 -7.99 0.83 0.74
C ALA A 471 -8.12 2.34 0.92
N THR A 472 -9.25 2.92 0.50
CA THR A 472 -9.53 4.34 0.64
C THR A 472 -11.02 4.63 0.76
N PHE A 473 -11.39 5.55 1.66
CA PHE A 473 -12.78 6.00 1.77
C PHE A 473 -13.07 7.17 0.81
N SER A 474 -14.27 7.18 0.24
CA SER A 474 -14.76 8.40 -0.40
C SER A 474 -14.87 9.53 0.65
N PRO A 475 -14.68 10.80 0.27
CA PRO A 475 -14.78 11.93 1.22
C PRO A 475 -16.14 12.02 1.93
N SER A 476 -17.21 11.53 1.31
CA SER A 476 -18.53 11.44 1.93
C SER A 476 -18.67 10.31 2.96
N GLY A 477 -17.71 9.38 3.02
CA GLY A 477 -17.77 8.15 3.82
C GLY A 477 -18.87 7.17 3.37
N ARG A 478 -19.37 7.31 2.12
CA ARG A 478 -20.37 6.40 1.55
C ARG A 478 -19.74 5.12 1.02
N TYR A 479 -18.60 5.25 0.33
CA TYR A 479 -17.90 4.14 -0.30
C TYR A 479 -16.55 3.92 0.36
N LEU A 480 -16.18 2.65 0.48
CA LEU A 480 -14.81 2.18 0.65
C LEU A 480 -14.39 1.55 -0.68
N PHE A 481 -13.30 2.01 -1.25
CA PHE A 481 -12.65 1.38 -2.39
C PHE A 481 -11.46 0.58 -1.89
N VAL A 482 -11.21 -0.58 -2.50
CA VAL A 482 -10.07 -1.45 -2.15
C VAL A 482 -9.75 -2.35 -3.34
N ASN A 483 -8.49 -2.72 -3.48
CA ASN A 483 -8.01 -3.65 -4.49
C ASN A 483 -7.71 -5.02 -3.88
N VAL A 484 -7.74 -6.06 -4.72
CA VAL A 484 -7.00 -7.31 -4.51
C VAL A 484 -5.98 -7.40 -5.64
N GLN A 485 -4.70 -7.56 -5.27
CA GLN A 485 -3.55 -7.42 -6.17
C GLN A 485 -3.63 -8.36 -7.37
N ILE A 486 -3.91 -9.63 -7.13
CA ILE A 486 -4.12 -10.68 -8.13
C ILE A 486 -5.49 -11.35 -7.84
N PRO A 487 -6.37 -11.47 -8.83
CA PRO A 487 -6.17 -11.35 -10.29
C PRO A 487 -6.18 -9.91 -10.81
N GLY A 488 -6.17 -8.89 -9.95
CA GLY A 488 -6.24 -7.50 -10.30
C GLY A 488 -7.69 -7.03 -10.43
N VAL A 489 -8.30 -6.63 -9.31
CA VAL A 489 -9.68 -6.15 -9.25
C VAL A 489 -9.83 -5.06 -8.19
N THR A 490 -10.63 -4.04 -8.49
CA THR A 490 -11.04 -3.00 -7.54
C THR A 490 -12.48 -3.23 -7.10
N PHE A 491 -12.74 -3.07 -5.81
CA PHE A 491 -14.08 -3.13 -5.23
C PHE A 491 -14.53 -1.77 -4.74
N ALA A 492 -15.82 -1.47 -4.92
CA ALA A 492 -16.50 -0.35 -4.28
C ALA A 492 -17.53 -0.93 -3.29
N ILE A 493 -17.29 -0.77 -2.00
CA ILE A 493 -18.10 -1.32 -0.91
C ILE A 493 -18.97 -0.19 -0.33
N GLU A 494 -20.27 -0.45 -0.13
CA GLU A 494 -21.20 0.45 0.54
C GLU A 494 -22.05 -0.28 1.57
N GLY A 495 -22.52 0.43 2.59
CA GLY A 495 -23.32 -0.20 3.63
C GLY A 495 -23.65 0.70 4.81
N PRO A 496 -24.11 0.13 5.92
CA PRO A 496 -24.53 0.87 7.10
C PRO A 496 -23.36 1.32 7.98
N TRP A 497 -22.43 2.09 7.42
CA TRP A 497 -21.22 2.58 8.07
C TRP A 497 -21.45 3.24 9.45
N ARG A 498 -22.63 3.87 9.64
CA ARG A 498 -22.99 4.53 10.90
C ARG A 498 -23.16 3.59 12.09
N ARG A 499 -23.15 2.27 11.85
CA ARG A 499 -23.25 1.26 12.93
C ARG A 499 -21.91 1.00 13.63
N GLY A 500 -20.82 1.50 13.08
CA GLY A 500 -19.46 1.30 13.59
C GLY A 500 -18.55 2.51 13.39
N ILE A 501 -17.27 2.25 13.45
CA ILE A 501 -16.23 3.30 13.42
C ILE A 501 -15.59 3.52 12.04
N LEU A 502 -15.86 2.63 11.06
CA LEU A 502 -15.36 2.75 9.69
C LEU A 502 -16.32 3.54 8.82
#